data_c656373863859ddc0fcddd3481df48e5
#
_entry.id   c656373863859ddc0fcddd3481df48e5
#
_cell.length_a   1.000
_cell.length_b   1.000
_cell.length_c   1.000
_cell.angle_alpha   90.00
_cell.angle_beta   90.00
_cell.angle_gamma   90.00
#
_symmetry.space_group_name_H-M   'P 1'
#
loop_
_entity.id
_entity.type
_entity.pdbx_description
1 polymer ?
#
loop_
_entity_poly.entity_id
_entity_poly.type
_entity_poly.pdbx_seq_one_letter_code
_entity_poly.pdbx_strand_id
1 'polypeptide(L)'
;MGQESRALTDGGTFATGKYRFRYCRTPHLPHGWDAGVLFEETERTLLCSDLFHQNGDVEPLTSTDVVGRSHRAMEEYQAGILAEYMPYTPLTAQNLKKLADLQPKTLAIMHGSSFTGDCARALADLDVVLREVFGPQK
;
A
#
# COMPACT_ATOMS: atom_id res chain seq x y z
N MET A 1 -18.06 29.67 -6.13
CA MET A 1 -16.86 29.37 -6.96
C MET A 1 -16.21 28.08 -6.47
N GLY A 2 -16.01 27.15 -7.37
CA GLY A 2 -15.32 25.92 -7.04
C GLY A 2 -13.83 26.18 -6.82
N GLN A 3 -13.20 25.43 -5.90
CA GLN A 3 -11.75 25.43 -5.77
C GLN A 3 -11.14 24.68 -6.95
N GLU A 4 -10.06 25.22 -7.50
CA GLU A 4 -9.32 24.52 -8.54
C GLU A 4 -8.68 23.23 -7.97
N SER A 5 -8.78 22.15 -8.73
CA SER A 5 -8.08 20.92 -8.39
C SER A 5 -6.58 21.14 -8.47
N ARG A 6 -5.85 20.75 -7.42
CA ARG A 6 -4.40 20.82 -7.40
C ARG A 6 -3.82 19.48 -7.84
N ALA A 7 -3.10 19.47 -8.94
CA ALA A 7 -2.34 18.31 -9.36
C ALA A 7 -1.09 18.16 -8.48
N LEU A 8 -0.83 16.93 -8.02
CA LEU A 8 0.35 16.61 -7.23
C LEU A 8 1.35 15.84 -8.09
N THR A 9 2.62 16.24 -7.98
CA THR A 9 3.73 15.47 -8.55
C THR A 9 4.31 14.54 -7.48
N ASP A 10 5.11 13.56 -7.89
CA ASP A 10 5.79 12.66 -6.96
C ASP A 10 6.62 13.47 -5.95
N GLY A 11 6.43 13.17 -4.66
CA GLY A 11 7.06 13.90 -3.56
C GLY A 11 6.40 15.23 -3.22
N GLY A 12 5.37 15.65 -3.96
CA GLY A 12 4.64 16.89 -3.67
C GLY A 12 3.93 16.81 -2.32
N THR A 13 3.91 17.92 -1.59
CA THR A 13 3.34 17.98 -0.24
C THR A 13 2.20 18.99 -0.15
N PHE A 14 1.29 18.72 0.78
CA PHE A 14 0.24 19.67 1.15
C PHE A 14 -0.09 19.50 2.64
N ALA A 15 -0.70 20.51 3.23
CA ALA A 15 -1.09 20.48 4.63
C ALA A 15 -2.60 20.63 4.76
N THR A 16 -3.17 19.94 5.74
CA THR A 16 -4.55 20.14 6.16
C THR A 16 -4.58 20.13 7.70
N GLY A 17 -4.96 21.29 8.28
CA GLY A 17 -4.82 21.50 9.71
C GLY A 17 -3.37 21.37 10.16
N LYS A 18 -3.12 20.53 11.16
CA LYS A 18 -1.77 20.26 11.69
C LYS A 18 -1.02 19.15 10.95
N TYR A 19 -1.68 18.49 10.01
CA TYR A 19 -1.11 17.33 9.32
C TYR A 19 -0.51 17.73 7.98
N ARG A 20 0.62 17.12 7.64
CA ARG A 20 1.30 17.31 6.38
C ARG A 20 1.37 16.00 5.63
N PHE A 21 0.91 16.02 4.38
CA PHE A 21 0.87 14.85 3.51
C PHE A 21 1.88 14.98 2.38
N ARG A 22 2.49 13.86 2.03
CA ARG A 22 3.34 13.71 0.86
C ARG A 22 2.68 12.75 -0.10
N TYR A 23 2.58 13.13 -1.36
CA TYR A 23 2.13 12.24 -2.42
C TYR A 23 3.30 11.41 -2.94
N CYS A 24 3.13 10.08 -2.99
CA CYS A 24 4.11 9.15 -3.53
C CYS A 24 3.51 8.49 -4.75
N ARG A 25 4.09 8.75 -5.91
CA ARG A 25 3.69 8.08 -7.14
C ARG A 25 4.23 6.66 -7.14
N THR A 26 3.36 5.68 -7.36
CA THR A 26 3.71 4.26 -7.34
C THR A 26 3.07 3.53 -8.51
N PRO A 27 3.53 3.78 -9.77
CA PRO A 27 2.90 3.21 -10.96
C PRO A 27 2.71 1.69 -10.83
N HIS A 28 1.47 1.23 -11.08
CA HIS A 28 1.03 -0.16 -10.98
C HIS A 28 1.07 -0.77 -9.57
N LEU A 29 1.21 0.06 -8.55
CA LEU A 29 1.17 -0.40 -7.16
C LEU A 29 0.12 0.43 -6.37
N PRO A 30 -1.00 -0.18 -5.94
CA PRO A 30 -1.36 -1.61 -6.11
C PRO A 30 -1.70 -1.99 -7.55
N HIS A 31 -2.33 -1.12 -8.31
CA HIS A 31 -2.68 -1.33 -9.71
C HIS A 31 -2.93 0.01 -10.41
N GLY A 32 -2.88 0.02 -11.73
CA GLY A 32 -3.07 1.23 -12.53
C GLY A 32 -1.79 2.05 -12.73
N TRP A 33 -1.59 2.54 -13.95
CA TRP A 33 -0.38 3.30 -14.33
C TRP A 33 -0.26 4.64 -13.58
N ASP A 34 -1.37 5.19 -13.13
CA ASP A 34 -1.45 6.47 -12.43
C ASP A 34 -1.55 6.31 -10.90
N ALA A 35 -1.30 5.11 -10.39
CA ALA A 35 -1.42 4.83 -8.96
C ALA A 35 -0.47 5.67 -8.12
N GLY A 36 -0.93 6.00 -6.91
CA GLY A 36 -0.14 6.67 -5.91
C GLY A 36 -0.75 6.49 -4.52
N VAL A 37 0.03 6.77 -3.51
CA VAL A 37 -0.38 6.70 -2.12
C VAL A 37 0.01 7.98 -1.40
N LEU A 38 -0.61 8.23 -0.25
CA LEU A 38 -0.29 9.37 0.60
C LEU A 38 0.46 8.93 1.85
N PHE A 39 1.47 9.68 2.21
CA PHE A 39 2.19 9.52 3.48
C PHE A 39 1.97 10.75 4.35
N GLU A 40 1.39 10.56 5.53
CA GLU A 40 1.21 11.62 6.52
C GLU A 40 2.49 11.71 7.36
N GLU A 41 3.18 12.85 7.27
CA GLU A 41 4.54 13.00 7.79
C GLU A 41 4.60 13.25 9.30
N THR A 42 3.54 13.80 9.91
CA THR A 42 3.54 14.17 11.33
C THR A 42 3.54 12.93 12.22
N GLU A 43 2.63 12.01 11.99
CA GLU A 43 2.50 10.75 12.75
C GLU A 43 3.13 9.57 12.01
N ARG A 44 3.67 9.80 10.82
CA ARG A 44 4.31 8.79 9.97
C ARG A 44 3.37 7.66 9.60
N THR A 45 2.20 8.02 9.07
CA THR A 45 1.17 7.08 8.63
C THR A 45 1.16 6.97 7.12
N LEU A 46 1.36 5.77 6.59
CA LEU A 46 1.19 5.48 5.17
C LEU A 46 -0.25 5.07 4.91
N LEU A 47 -0.93 5.80 4.03
CA LEU A 47 -2.28 5.45 3.58
C LEU A 47 -2.14 4.52 2.39
N CYS A 48 -2.43 3.25 2.61
CA CYS A 48 -1.98 2.15 1.73
C CYS A 48 -2.89 1.89 0.53
N SER A 49 -4.05 2.58 0.40
CA SER A 49 -5.02 2.22 -0.63
C SER A 49 -5.34 0.72 -0.55
N ASP A 50 -5.28 0.00 -1.66
CA ASP A 50 -5.61 -1.43 -1.71
C ASP A 50 -4.46 -2.36 -1.29
N LEU A 51 -3.30 -1.81 -0.91
CA LEU A 51 -2.21 -2.65 -0.40
C LEU A 51 -2.57 -3.26 0.95
N PHE A 52 -2.12 -4.48 1.19
CA PHE A 52 -2.36 -5.25 2.41
C PHE A 52 -3.84 -5.56 2.66
N HIS A 53 -4.67 -5.57 1.63
CA HIS A 53 -6.09 -5.89 1.80
C HIS A 53 -6.27 -7.29 2.41
N GLN A 54 -7.33 -7.44 3.19
CA GLN A 54 -7.63 -8.65 3.95
C GLN A 54 -9.11 -8.97 3.78
N ASN A 55 -9.46 -10.24 3.86
CA ASN A 55 -10.84 -10.69 3.80
C ASN A 55 -11.38 -10.97 5.21
N GLY A 56 -12.70 -10.94 5.34
CA GLY A 56 -13.40 -11.29 6.56
C GLY A 56 -13.56 -10.14 7.53
N ASP A 57 -14.07 -10.47 8.70
CA ASP A 57 -14.30 -9.52 9.78
C ASP A 57 -13.06 -9.51 10.67
N VAL A 58 -12.35 -8.39 10.67
CA VAL A 58 -11.06 -8.23 11.36
C VAL A 58 -11.08 -7.02 12.28
N GLU A 59 -10.18 -7.03 13.28
CA GLU A 59 -10.02 -5.91 14.21
C GLU A 59 -9.60 -4.63 13.46
N PRO A 60 -9.94 -3.43 13.96
CA PRO A 60 -9.55 -2.17 13.29
C PRO A 60 -8.05 -1.95 13.21
N LEU A 61 -7.29 -2.39 14.21
CA LEU A 61 -5.85 -2.20 14.30
C LEU A 61 -5.20 -3.48 14.82
N THR A 62 -4.10 -3.87 14.20
CA THR A 62 -3.31 -5.03 14.63
C THR A 62 -1.83 -4.70 14.67
N SER A 63 -1.08 -5.45 15.47
CA SER A 63 0.38 -5.45 15.46
C SER A 63 0.95 -6.79 15.01
N THR A 64 0.12 -7.66 14.43
CA THR A 64 0.49 -9.02 14.04
C THR A 64 0.16 -9.30 12.58
N ASP A 65 0.96 -10.11 11.94
CA ASP A 65 0.77 -10.85 10.67
C ASP A 65 -0.09 -10.19 9.58
N VAL A 66 0.04 -8.89 9.37
CA VAL A 66 -0.71 -8.19 8.31
C VAL A 66 -0.34 -8.74 6.92
N VAL A 67 0.91 -9.10 6.71
CA VAL A 67 1.41 -9.66 5.44
C VAL A 67 0.79 -11.03 5.17
N GLY A 68 0.79 -11.92 6.15
CA GLY A 68 0.18 -13.25 6.00
C GLY A 68 -1.31 -13.20 5.75
N ARG A 69 -2.03 -12.29 6.41
CA ARG A 69 -3.46 -12.08 6.17
C ARG A 69 -3.73 -11.62 4.75
N SER A 70 -2.91 -10.69 4.24
CA SER A 70 -3.02 -10.20 2.87
C SER A 70 -2.64 -11.29 1.86
N HIS A 71 -1.61 -12.07 2.15
CA HIS A 71 -1.20 -13.20 1.30
C HIS A 71 -2.36 -14.16 1.06
N ARG A 72 -3.05 -14.56 2.13
CA ARG A 72 -4.21 -15.46 2.02
C ARG A 72 -5.33 -14.85 1.18
N ALA A 73 -5.60 -13.56 1.35
CA ALA A 73 -6.60 -12.86 0.55
C ALA A 73 -6.23 -12.83 -0.94
N MET A 74 -4.96 -12.57 -1.25
CA MET A 74 -4.47 -12.55 -2.62
C MET A 74 -4.60 -13.93 -3.29
N GLU A 75 -4.29 -15.00 -2.57
CA GLU A 75 -4.43 -16.36 -3.09
C GLU A 75 -5.89 -16.70 -3.40
N GLU A 76 -6.82 -16.30 -2.53
CA GLU A 76 -8.24 -16.47 -2.75
C GLU A 76 -8.72 -15.73 -4.01
N TYR A 77 -8.28 -14.49 -4.20
CA TYR A 77 -8.64 -13.70 -5.38
C TYR A 77 -8.00 -14.25 -6.65
N GLN A 78 -6.76 -14.72 -6.57
CA GLN A 78 -6.06 -15.29 -7.73
C GLN A 78 -6.72 -16.57 -8.22
N ALA A 79 -7.37 -17.31 -7.33
CA ALA A 79 -8.12 -18.51 -7.68
C ALA A 79 -9.51 -18.20 -8.29
N GLY A 80 -9.95 -16.94 -8.33
CA GLY A 80 -11.30 -16.55 -8.74
C GLY A 80 -11.31 -15.55 -9.89
N ILE A 81 -12.42 -14.79 -9.97
CA ILE A 81 -12.67 -13.83 -11.05
C ILE A 81 -11.79 -12.58 -10.97
N LEU A 82 -11.13 -12.35 -9.85
CA LEU A 82 -10.22 -11.23 -9.65
C LEU A 82 -8.76 -11.64 -9.86
N ALA A 83 -8.51 -12.72 -10.58
CA ALA A 83 -7.16 -13.17 -10.89
C ALA A 83 -6.34 -12.02 -11.53
N GLU A 84 -5.08 -11.89 -11.08
CA GLU A 84 -4.11 -10.90 -11.57
C GLU A 84 -4.53 -9.43 -11.40
N TYR A 85 -5.41 -9.16 -10.44
CA TYR A 85 -5.86 -7.78 -10.19
C TYR A 85 -4.77 -6.84 -9.68
N MET A 86 -3.66 -7.38 -9.12
CA MET A 86 -2.47 -6.61 -8.74
C MET A 86 -1.24 -7.13 -9.50
N PRO A 87 -0.97 -6.60 -10.69
CA PRO A 87 0.13 -7.14 -11.50
C PRO A 87 1.49 -6.86 -10.87
N TYR A 88 2.38 -7.86 -10.88
CA TYR A 88 3.77 -7.66 -10.49
C TYR A 88 4.55 -7.16 -11.70
N THR A 89 5.15 -5.99 -11.59
CA THR A 89 5.90 -5.33 -12.67
C THR A 89 7.36 -5.11 -12.24
N PRO A 90 8.25 -4.74 -13.16
CA PRO A 90 9.63 -4.38 -12.78
C PRO A 90 9.71 -3.21 -11.79
N LEU A 91 8.64 -2.42 -11.66
CA LEU A 91 8.60 -1.28 -10.73
C LEU A 91 8.10 -1.65 -9.34
N THR A 92 7.51 -2.82 -9.14
CA THR A 92 6.86 -3.20 -7.88
C THR A 92 7.84 -3.17 -6.70
N ALA A 93 8.96 -3.87 -6.81
CA ALA A 93 9.97 -3.91 -5.74
C ALA A 93 10.54 -2.51 -5.45
N GLN A 94 10.81 -1.73 -6.48
CA GLN A 94 11.34 -0.38 -6.35
C GLN A 94 10.35 0.55 -5.64
N ASN A 95 9.07 0.48 -5.99
CA ASN A 95 8.03 1.28 -5.36
C ASN A 95 7.84 0.90 -3.89
N LEU A 96 7.82 -0.40 -3.57
CA LEU A 96 7.71 -0.84 -2.18
C LEU A 96 8.91 -0.40 -1.34
N LYS A 97 10.11 -0.48 -1.91
CA LYS A 97 11.31 0.03 -1.23
C LYS A 97 11.23 1.52 -0.98
N LYS A 98 10.76 2.31 -1.95
CA LYS A 98 10.54 3.75 -1.81
C LYS A 98 9.61 4.05 -0.64
N LEU A 99 8.52 3.31 -0.48
CA LEU A 99 7.60 3.46 0.64
C LEU A 99 8.23 3.02 1.96
N ALA A 100 8.98 1.92 1.97
CA ALA A 100 9.68 1.46 3.16
C ALA A 100 10.73 2.48 3.65
N ASP A 101 11.40 3.16 2.75
CA ASP A 101 12.41 4.17 3.06
C ASP A 101 11.80 5.40 3.77
N LEU A 102 10.50 5.61 3.69
CA LEU A 102 9.78 6.64 4.45
C LEU A 102 9.71 6.31 5.95
N GLN A 103 9.99 5.08 6.34
CA GLN A 103 9.95 4.60 7.73
C GLN A 103 8.59 4.88 8.40
N PRO A 104 7.47 4.39 7.82
CA PRO A 104 6.18 4.60 8.44
C PRO A 104 6.08 3.85 9.78
N LYS A 105 5.30 4.40 10.69
CA LYS A 105 4.99 3.77 11.99
C LYS A 105 3.66 3.04 11.95
N THR A 106 2.77 3.47 11.05
CA THR A 106 1.43 2.88 10.90
C THR A 106 1.12 2.75 9.41
N LEU A 107 0.52 1.62 9.07
CA LEU A 107 -0.08 1.39 7.75
C LEU A 107 -1.59 1.52 7.90
N ALA A 108 -2.17 2.56 7.31
CA ALA A 108 -3.62 2.75 7.26
C ALA A 108 -4.16 1.98 6.06
N ILE A 109 -4.80 0.86 6.33
CA ILE A 109 -5.22 -0.12 5.31
C ILE A 109 -6.71 0.08 5.04
N MET A 110 -7.07 0.19 3.76
CA MET A 110 -8.44 0.47 3.36
C MET A 110 -9.37 -0.72 3.57
N HIS A 111 -8.91 -1.92 3.27
CA HIS A 111 -9.70 -3.15 3.32
C HIS A 111 -9.09 -4.16 4.29
N GLY A 112 -9.27 -3.96 5.58
CA GLY A 112 -8.76 -4.84 6.61
C GLY A 112 -8.24 -4.10 7.83
N SER A 113 -7.53 -4.82 8.69
CA SER A 113 -6.89 -4.22 9.86
C SER A 113 -5.74 -3.31 9.45
N SER A 114 -5.72 -2.09 9.95
CA SER A 114 -4.53 -1.26 9.90
C SER A 114 -3.43 -1.85 10.79
N PHE A 115 -2.18 -1.53 10.51
CA PHE A 115 -1.04 -2.17 11.15
C PHE A 115 -0.13 -1.14 11.80
N THR A 116 0.33 -1.45 13.02
CA THR A 116 1.38 -0.71 13.71
C THR A 116 2.51 -1.67 14.10
N GLY A 117 3.75 -1.27 13.83
CA GLY A 117 4.91 -2.13 14.06
C GLY A 117 6.03 -1.81 13.09
N ASP A 118 6.79 -2.83 12.68
CA ASP A 118 7.85 -2.67 11.69
C ASP A 118 7.25 -2.61 10.28
N CYS A 119 6.78 -1.42 9.91
CA CYS A 119 6.13 -1.18 8.62
C CYS A 119 7.08 -1.33 7.44
N ALA A 120 8.34 -0.93 7.60
CA ALA A 120 9.35 -1.10 6.54
C ALA A 120 9.56 -2.59 6.23
N ARG A 121 9.61 -3.42 7.26
CA ARG A 121 9.70 -4.87 7.11
C ARG A 121 8.45 -5.45 6.45
N ALA A 122 7.27 -5.00 6.86
CA ALA A 122 6.01 -5.45 6.26
C ALA A 122 5.95 -5.12 4.75
N LEU A 123 6.41 -3.92 4.36
CA LEU A 123 6.47 -3.54 2.94
C LEU A 123 7.46 -4.40 2.15
N ALA A 124 8.61 -4.72 2.74
CA ALA A 124 9.59 -5.62 2.12
C ALA A 124 9.04 -7.05 1.96
N ASP A 125 8.37 -7.55 2.98
CA ASP A 125 7.75 -8.87 2.95
C ASP A 125 6.59 -8.93 1.97
N LEU A 126 5.85 -7.82 1.79
CA LEU A 126 4.79 -7.73 0.79
C LEU A 126 5.33 -7.90 -0.63
N ASP A 127 6.53 -7.37 -0.93
CA ASP A 127 7.16 -7.58 -2.24
C ASP A 127 7.37 -9.07 -2.54
N VAL A 128 7.82 -9.83 -1.56
CA VAL A 128 7.99 -11.28 -1.70
C VAL A 128 6.65 -11.95 -2.03
N VAL A 129 5.59 -11.60 -1.29
CA VAL A 129 4.25 -12.16 -1.50
C VAL A 129 3.70 -11.80 -2.87
N LEU A 130 3.80 -10.53 -3.29
CA LEU A 130 3.34 -10.09 -4.60
C LEU A 130 4.06 -10.82 -5.73
N ARG A 131 5.35 -11.04 -5.57
CA ARG A 131 6.14 -11.81 -6.55
C ARG A 131 5.70 -13.27 -6.62
N GLU A 132 5.44 -13.89 -5.46
CA GLU A 132 4.98 -15.28 -5.41
C GLU A 132 3.61 -15.47 -6.04
N VAL A 133 2.66 -14.55 -5.78
CA VAL A 133 1.27 -14.68 -6.22
C VAL A 133 1.10 -14.21 -7.67
N PHE A 134 1.68 -13.06 -8.02
CA PHE A 134 1.43 -12.39 -9.31
C PHE A 134 2.65 -12.33 -10.22
N GLY A 135 3.81 -12.73 -9.75
CA GLY A 135 5.04 -12.70 -10.55
C GLY A 135 5.06 -13.78 -11.63
N PRO A 136 6.06 -13.71 -12.53
CA PRO A 136 6.20 -14.73 -13.58
C PRO A 136 6.36 -16.12 -12.99
N GLN A 137 5.56 -17.06 -13.47
CA GLN A 137 5.71 -18.47 -13.13
C GLN A 137 6.89 -19.07 -13.89
N LYS A 138 7.72 -19.83 -13.21
CA LYS A 138 8.83 -20.55 -13.85
C LYS A 138 8.36 -21.88 -14.42
#